data_902151325265ee46d32cd9bbdfc650a9
#
_entry.id   902151325265ee46d32cd9bbdfc650a9
#
_cell.length_a   1.000
_cell.length_b   1.000
_cell.length_c   1.000
_cell.angle_alpha   90.00
_cell.angle_beta   90.00
_cell.angle_gamma   90.00
#
_symmetry.space_group_name_H-M   'P 1'
#
loop_
_entity.id
_entity.type
_entity.pdbx_description
1 polymer ?
#
loop_
_entity_poly.entity_id
_entity_poly.type
_entity_poly.pdbx_seq_one_letter_code
_entity_poly.pdbx_strand_id
1 'polypeptide(L)'
;MASRIIFLIIAGILVISLVCALDAMLGPSSQLLSSVLGLPFKVIFVGAVFLLAFIVHRLAWRIAGGLLHSRMWSQVFLWSSNRLKSSRFRLDVPETRLRAERQQTIHYLVASTISLAAVVVAGLFSLSQFLSGEALALFAGLFTAAFSLSARPIISDLLAGISFIFEDNFDVGEKIEIANVTGNVEGVIERMSLQTTAVRAPTGELYVIPNSEIRILRNFSRGQFSAAHIRLKVATADLNRILPLLSELGGEALVLYPQLLGPWQVISAVGLMGEHTELTLLAKVAFGQAAELRPHLLALVEARLTEADIILVD
;
A
#
# COMPACT_ATOMS: atom_id res chain seq x y z
N MET A 1 7.71 -11.68 -39.66
CA MET A 1 6.80 -12.52 -38.89
C MET A 1 5.58 -11.74 -38.37
N ALA A 2 5.72 -10.53 -37.91
CA ALA A 2 4.59 -9.67 -37.46
C ALA A 2 3.52 -9.47 -38.54
N SER A 3 3.89 -9.28 -39.80
CA SER A 3 2.94 -9.05 -40.92
C SER A 3 2.02 -10.27 -41.16
N ARG A 4 2.49 -11.49 -40.96
CA ARG A 4 1.66 -12.69 -41.12
C ARG A 4 0.63 -12.86 -39.97
N ILE A 5 0.98 -12.39 -38.76
CA ILE A 5 0.09 -12.41 -37.61
C ILE A 5 -1.00 -11.36 -37.77
N ILE A 6 -0.64 -10.16 -38.19
CA ILE A 6 -1.59 -9.07 -38.51
C ILE A 6 -2.52 -9.51 -39.64
N PHE A 7 -2.00 -10.18 -40.67
CA PHE A 7 -2.81 -10.71 -41.78
C PHE A 7 -3.82 -11.77 -41.29
N LEU A 8 -3.43 -12.68 -40.40
CA LEU A 8 -4.33 -13.69 -39.84
C LEU A 8 -5.42 -13.07 -38.95
N ILE A 9 -5.09 -12.03 -38.17
CA ILE A 9 -6.06 -11.29 -37.35
C ILE A 9 -7.04 -10.53 -38.27
N ILE A 10 -6.55 -9.84 -39.31
CA ILE A 10 -7.38 -9.12 -40.26
C ILE A 10 -8.25 -10.11 -41.07
N ALA A 11 -7.70 -11.25 -41.50
CA ALA A 11 -8.47 -12.28 -42.16
C ALA A 11 -9.57 -12.86 -41.28
N GLY A 12 -9.30 -13.09 -39.97
CA GLY A 12 -10.29 -13.52 -39.00
C GLY A 12 -11.42 -12.51 -38.82
N ILE A 13 -11.06 -11.22 -38.68
CA ILE A 13 -12.05 -10.12 -38.58
C ILE A 13 -12.89 -9.99 -39.86
N LEU A 14 -12.26 -10.14 -41.04
CA LEU A 14 -12.94 -10.09 -42.32
C LEU A 14 -13.92 -11.26 -42.50
N VAL A 15 -13.55 -12.46 -42.11
CA VAL A 15 -14.44 -13.63 -42.14
C VAL A 15 -15.63 -13.41 -41.19
N ILE A 16 -15.42 -12.90 -40.00
CA ILE A 16 -16.47 -12.57 -39.03
C ILE A 16 -17.38 -11.49 -39.59
N SER A 17 -16.85 -10.44 -40.16
CA SER A 17 -17.63 -9.36 -40.79
C SER A 17 -18.46 -9.85 -41.98
N LEU A 18 -17.86 -10.71 -42.82
CA LEU A 18 -18.54 -11.29 -43.98
C LEU A 18 -19.69 -12.19 -43.58
N VAL A 19 -19.54 -12.97 -42.53
CA VAL A 19 -20.55 -13.86 -41.98
C VAL A 19 -21.71 -13.07 -41.37
N CYS A 20 -21.43 -12.02 -40.59
CA CYS A 20 -22.47 -11.11 -40.08
C CYS A 20 -23.20 -10.38 -41.19
N ALA A 21 -22.53 -9.99 -42.29
CA ALA A 21 -23.15 -9.37 -43.45
C ALA A 21 -24.02 -10.33 -44.25
N LEU A 22 -23.62 -11.59 -44.38
CA LEU A 22 -24.43 -12.65 -45.00
C LEU A 22 -25.70 -12.96 -44.22
N ASP A 23 -25.61 -13.05 -42.89
CA ASP A 23 -26.76 -13.29 -41.99
C ASP A 23 -27.79 -12.12 -42.06
N ALA A 24 -27.29 -10.88 -42.19
CA ALA A 24 -28.11 -9.69 -42.38
C ALA A 24 -28.78 -9.62 -43.76
N MET A 25 -28.18 -10.22 -44.79
CA MET A 25 -28.74 -10.22 -46.19
C MET A 25 -29.76 -11.30 -46.45
N LEU A 26 -29.75 -12.39 -45.72
CA LEU A 26 -30.62 -13.57 -45.99
C LEU A 26 -32.06 -13.45 -45.51
N GLY A 27 -32.49 -12.43 -44.82
CA GLY A 27 -33.85 -12.08 -44.47
C GLY A 27 -34.71 -13.18 -43.81
N PRO A 28 -35.95 -12.87 -43.37
CA PRO A 28 -36.75 -13.75 -42.53
C PRO A 28 -37.35 -14.99 -43.20
N SER A 29 -37.18 -15.17 -44.50
CA SER A 29 -37.71 -16.33 -45.24
C SER A 29 -36.87 -17.62 -45.15
N SER A 30 -35.72 -17.58 -44.46
CA SER A 30 -34.80 -18.70 -44.33
C SER A 30 -34.84 -19.39 -42.97
N GLN A 31 -35.88 -19.19 -42.15
CA GLN A 31 -35.92 -19.69 -40.74
C GLN A 31 -35.79 -21.22 -40.62
N LEU A 32 -36.25 -21.99 -41.59
CA LEU A 32 -36.12 -23.46 -41.55
C LEU A 32 -34.72 -23.93 -42.02
N LEU A 33 -34.11 -23.23 -42.97
CA LEU A 33 -32.74 -23.51 -43.41
C LEU A 33 -31.71 -23.02 -42.39
N SER A 34 -31.95 -21.90 -41.73
CA SER A 34 -31.09 -21.33 -40.70
C SER A 34 -31.07 -22.14 -39.42
N SER A 35 -32.16 -22.85 -39.08
CA SER A 35 -32.18 -23.73 -37.90
C SER A 35 -31.39 -25.02 -38.08
N VAL A 36 -31.37 -25.60 -39.29
CA VAL A 36 -30.61 -26.84 -39.58
C VAL A 36 -29.14 -26.57 -39.90
N LEU A 37 -28.84 -25.52 -40.63
CA LEU A 37 -27.44 -25.11 -40.96
C LEU A 37 -26.81 -24.22 -39.88
N GLY A 38 -27.63 -23.57 -39.08
CA GLY A 38 -27.13 -22.63 -38.05
C GLY A 38 -26.39 -23.28 -36.90
N LEU A 39 -26.75 -24.51 -36.50
CA LEU A 39 -26.12 -25.21 -35.41
C LEU A 39 -24.68 -25.64 -35.74
N PRO A 40 -24.39 -26.31 -36.90
CA PRO A 40 -23.01 -26.64 -37.27
C PRO A 40 -22.17 -25.38 -37.51
N PHE A 41 -22.76 -24.30 -38.02
CA PHE A 41 -22.04 -23.03 -38.21
C PHE A 41 -21.64 -22.40 -36.88
N LYS A 42 -22.53 -22.37 -35.87
CA LYS A 42 -22.18 -21.90 -34.51
C LYS A 42 -21.07 -22.72 -33.88
N VAL A 43 -21.11 -24.04 -34.06
CA VAL A 43 -20.03 -24.93 -33.53
C VAL A 43 -18.72 -24.66 -34.23
N ILE A 44 -18.69 -24.48 -35.54
CA ILE A 44 -17.47 -24.14 -36.32
C ILE A 44 -16.93 -22.76 -35.85
N PHE A 45 -17.82 -21.78 -35.68
CA PHE A 45 -17.44 -20.46 -35.20
C PHE A 45 -16.80 -20.51 -33.82
N VAL A 46 -17.42 -21.22 -32.85
CA VAL A 46 -16.87 -21.43 -31.52
C VAL A 46 -15.50 -22.11 -31.58
N GLY A 47 -15.37 -23.15 -32.41
CA GLY A 47 -14.10 -23.83 -32.64
C GLY A 47 -13.02 -22.87 -33.20
N ALA A 48 -13.37 -22.01 -34.14
CA ALA A 48 -12.46 -21.01 -34.70
C ALA A 48 -12.01 -19.97 -33.67
N VAL A 49 -12.94 -19.49 -32.82
CA VAL A 49 -12.66 -18.52 -31.75
C VAL A 49 -11.73 -19.14 -30.70
N PHE A 50 -11.97 -20.40 -30.28
CA PHE A 50 -11.08 -21.09 -29.35
C PHE A 50 -9.73 -21.43 -29.97
N LEU A 51 -9.69 -21.76 -31.27
CA LEU A 51 -8.41 -21.94 -31.99
C LEU A 51 -7.60 -20.65 -32.00
N LEU A 52 -8.26 -19.50 -32.25
CA LEU A 52 -7.62 -18.19 -32.18
C LEU A 52 -7.09 -17.89 -30.78
N ALA A 53 -7.89 -18.13 -29.73
CA ALA A 53 -7.46 -17.99 -28.35
C ALA A 53 -6.27 -18.91 -28.01
N PHE A 54 -6.24 -20.13 -28.52
CA PHE A 54 -5.12 -21.04 -28.38
C PHE A 54 -3.86 -20.52 -29.10
N ILE A 55 -4.01 -19.95 -30.29
CA ILE A 55 -2.90 -19.30 -31.00
C ILE A 55 -2.36 -18.13 -30.22
N VAL A 56 -3.24 -17.29 -29.67
CA VAL A 56 -2.84 -16.16 -28.79
C VAL A 56 -2.14 -16.67 -27.54
N HIS A 57 -2.65 -17.71 -26.89
CA HIS A 57 -2.00 -18.34 -25.74
C HIS A 57 -0.58 -18.83 -26.10
N ARG A 58 -0.44 -19.53 -27.21
CA ARG A 58 0.88 -20.03 -27.67
C ARG A 58 1.84 -18.90 -28.02
N LEU A 59 1.29 -17.76 -28.47
CA LEU A 59 2.07 -16.57 -28.82
C LEU A 59 2.28 -15.61 -27.63
N ALA A 60 1.53 -15.78 -26.55
CA ALA A 60 1.53 -14.88 -25.38
C ALA A 60 2.96 -14.71 -24.81
N TRP A 61 3.76 -15.77 -24.78
CA TRP A 61 5.15 -15.70 -24.35
C TRP A 61 5.99 -14.79 -25.25
N ARG A 62 5.81 -14.84 -26.57
CA ARG A 62 6.53 -13.99 -27.53
C ARG A 62 6.03 -12.54 -27.47
N ILE A 63 4.74 -12.35 -27.31
CA ILE A 63 4.11 -11.03 -27.16
C ILE A 63 4.59 -10.37 -25.87
N ALA A 64 4.60 -11.11 -24.75
CA ALA A 64 5.11 -10.64 -23.48
C ALA A 64 6.59 -10.22 -23.58
N GLY A 65 7.43 -11.01 -24.27
CA GLY A 65 8.81 -10.64 -24.53
C GLY A 65 8.97 -9.37 -25.35
N GLY A 66 8.14 -9.20 -26.38
CA GLY A 66 8.12 -7.97 -27.21
C GLY A 66 7.67 -6.73 -26.44
N LEU A 67 6.65 -6.87 -25.59
CA LEU A 67 6.15 -5.77 -24.74
C LEU A 67 7.21 -5.34 -23.72
N LEU A 68 7.84 -6.30 -23.04
CA LEU A 68 8.86 -6.03 -22.02
C LEU A 68 10.18 -5.48 -22.62
N HIS A 69 10.45 -5.74 -23.90
CA HIS A 69 11.63 -5.19 -24.63
C HIS A 69 11.38 -3.80 -25.21
N SER A 70 10.15 -3.29 -25.15
CA SER A 70 9.84 -1.94 -25.61
C SER A 70 10.54 -0.90 -24.73
N ARG A 71 11.01 0.22 -25.35
CA ARG A 71 11.71 1.33 -24.65
C ARG A 71 10.92 1.89 -23.47
N MET A 72 9.62 1.80 -23.51
CA MET A 72 8.73 2.31 -22.44
C MET A 72 8.88 1.52 -21.14
N TRP A 73 8.99 0.19 -21.21
CA TRP A 73 9.17 -0.68 -20.04
C TRP A 73 10.58 -0.62 -19.48
N SER A 74 11.59 -0.42 -20.32
CA SER A 74 12.97 -0.26 -19.84
C SER A 74 13.13 1.02 -18.99
N GLN A 75 12.44 2.09 -19.33
CA GLN A 75 12.46 3.33 -18.52
C GLN A 75 11.73 3.17 -17.17
N VAL A 76 10.59 2.50 -17.15
CA VAL A 76 9.85 2.20 -15.90
C VAL A 76 10.69 1.29 -14.98
N PHE A 77 11.38 0.32 -15.56
CA PHE A 77 12.25 -0.59 -14.80
C PHE A 77 13.51 0.11 -14.28
N LEU A 78 14.14 0.99 -15.07
CA LEU A 78 15.29 1.80 -14.64
C LEU A 78 14.90 2.81 -13.55
N TRP A 79 13.73 3.42 -13.65
CA TRP A 79 13.22 4.32 -12.62
C TRP A 79 12.98 3.58 -11.28
N SER A 80 12.41 2.40 -11.33
CA SER A 80 12.22 1.53 -10.15
C SER A 80 13.53 1.05 -9.53
N SER A 81 14.55 0.73 -10.36
CA SER A 81 15.84 0.19 -9.87
C SER A 81 16.78 1.25 -9.30
N ASN A 82 16.73 2.49 -9.79
CA ASN A 82 17.57 3.57 -9.26
C ASN A 82 17.15 4.02 -7.85
N ARG A 83 15.89 3.89 -7.48
CA ARG A 83 15.44 4.16 -6.10
C ARG A 83 15.89 3.09 -5.09
N LEU A 84 16.20 1.87 -5.55
CA LEU A 84 16.68 0.77 -4.69
C LEU A 84 18.16 0.90 -4.31
N LYS A 85 18.93 1.79 -4.95
CA LYS A 85 20.37 1.98 -4.66
C LYS A 85 20.66 2.74 -3.38
N SER A 86 19.68 3.35 -2.73
CA SER A 86 19.91 4.16 -1.52
C SER A 86 19.89 3.35 -0.21
N SER A 87 19.50 2.09 -0.21
CA SER A 87 19.51 1.27 1.00
C SER A 87 20.92 0.67 1.22
N ARG A 88 21.57 1.06 2.32
CA ARG A 88 22.93 0.65 2.70
C ARG A 88 23.07 -0.80 3.17
N PHE A 89 22.02 -1.60 3.07
CA PHE A 89 22.04 -3.00 3.48
C PHE A 89 22.22 -3.91 2.28
N ARG A 90 23.47 -4.24 1.95
CA ARG A 90 23.83 -5.27 0.96
C ARG A 90 23.77 -6.64 1.61
N LEU A 91 22.72 -7.40 1.30
CA LEU A 91 22.82 -8.85 1.40
C LEU A 91 23.74 -9.32 0.28
N ASP A 92 24.69 -10.19 0.59
CA ASP A 92 25.71 -10.77 -0.32
C ASP A 92 25.10 -11.74 -1.36
N VAL A 93 23.87 -11.52 -1.80
CA VAL A 93 23.24 -12.29 -2.87
C VAL A 93 23.55 -11.60 -4.20
N PRO A 94 24.11 -12.33 -5.20
CA PRO A 94 24.44 -11.76 -6.49
C PRO A 94 23.21 -11.10 -7.12
N GLU A 95 23.20 -9.76 -7.22
CA GLU A 95 22.08 -8.97 -7.75
C GLU A 95 21.62 -9.45 -9.13
N THR A 96 22.51 -10.06 -9.89
CA THR A 96 22.24 -10.59 -11.23
C THR A 96 21.27 -11.76 -11.23
N ARG A 97 21.34 -12.67 -10.25
CA ARG A 97 20.42 -13.80 -10.15
C ARG A 97 19.01 -13.35 -9.76
N LEU A 98 18.87 -12.53 -8.73
CA LEU A 98 17.58 -11.98 -8.30
C LEU A 98 16.89 -11.17 -9.39
N ARG A 99 17.65 -10.43 -10.20
CA ARG A 99 17.11 -9.69 -11.34
C ARG A 99 16.59 -10.62 -12.44
N ALA A 100 17.33 -11.68 -12.76
CA ALA A 100 16.93 -12.65 -13.79
C ALA A 100 15.66 -13.41 -13.39
N GLU A 101 15.58 -13.90 -12.17
CA GLU A 101 14.41 -14.61 -11.63
C GLU A 101 13.17 -13.70 -11.59
N ARG A 102 13.32 -12.46 -11.13
CA ARG A 102 12.23 -11.48 -11.12
C ARG A 102 11.76 -11.12 -12.54
N GLN A 103 12.67 -10.98 -13.48
CA GLN A 103 12.33 -10.71 -14.87
C GLN A 103 11.57 -11.88 -15.49
N GLN A 104 11.96 -13.10 -15.19
CA GLN A 104 11.26 -14.29 -15.64
C GLN A 104 9.85 -14.39 -15.05
N THR A 105 9.70 -14.08 -13.76
CA THR A 105 8.39 -14.05 -13.09
C THR A 105 7.45 -13.01 -13.72
N ILE A 106 7.94 -11.80 -13.98
CA ILE A 106 7.15 -10.74 -14.63
C ILE A 106 6.74 -11.19 -16.04
N HIS A 107 7.66 -11.78 -16.80
CA HIS A 107 7.38 -12.29 -18.13
C HIS A 107 6.29 -13.37 -18.10
N TYR A 108 6.36 -14.30 -17.15
CA TYR A 108 5.35 -15.33 -16.95
C TYR A 108 3.98 -14.73 -16.57
N LEU A 109 3.95 -13.75 -15.65
CA LEU A 109 2.72 -13.07 -15.25
C LEU A 109 2.06 -12.33 -16.42
N VAL A 110 2.82 -11.60 -17.22
CA VAL A 110 2.29 -10.89 -18.39
C VAL A 110 1.77 -11.88 -19.43
N ALA A 111 2.50 -12.94 -19.70
CA ALA A 111 2.08 -13.97 -20.65
C ALA A 111 0.80 -14.71 -20.20
N SER A 112 0.71 -15.05 -18.91
CA SER A 112 -0.49 -15.71 -18.36
C SER A 112 -1.71 -14.79 -18.32
N THR A 113 -1.53 -13.49 -18.05
CA THR A 113 -2.60 -12.49 -18.09
C THR A 113 -3.15 -12.34 -19.51
N ILE A 114 -2.27 -12.23 -20.53
CA ILE A 114 -2.69 -12.16 -21.93
C ILE A 114 -3.45 -13.43 -22.33
N SER A 115 -2.97 -14.58 -21.91
CA SER A 115 -3.60 -15.87 -22.17
C SER A 115 -4.98 -15.98 -21.53
N LEU A 116 -5.12 -15.60 -20.25
CA LEU A 116 -6.39 -15.59 -19.53
C LEU A 116 -7.38 -14.64 -20.20
N ALA A 117 -6.95 -13.43 -20.55
CA ALA A 117 -7.79 -12.46 -21.24
C ALA A 117 -8.32 -13.02 -22.59
N ALA A 118 -7.44 -13.67 -23.37
CA ALA A 118 -7.84 -14.31 -24.64
C ALA A 118 -8.90 -15.38 -24.44
N VAL A 119 -8.76 -16.23 -23.41
CA VAL A 119 -9.75 -17.28 -23.11
C VAL A 119 -11.07 -16.69 -22.64
N VAL A 120 -11.05 -15.66 -21.79
CA VAL A 120 -12.27 -14.97 -21.32
C VAL A 120 -13.02 -14.33 -22.49
N VAL A 121 -12.31 -13.61 -23.36
CA VAL A 121 -12.90 -13.00 -24.56
C VAL A 121 -13.48 -14.07 -25.49
N ALA A 122 -12.75 -15.15 -25.73
CA ALA A 122 -13.24 -16.28 -26.54
C ALA A 122 -14.50 -16.89 -25.94
N GLY A 123 -14.54 -17.06 -24.62
CA GLY A 123 -15.73 -17.55 -23.90
C GLY A 123 -16.94 -16.65 -24.07
N LEU A 124 -16.78 -15.34 -23.91
CA LEU A 124 -17.85 -14.35 -24.09
C LEU A 124 -18.39 -14.35 -25.54
N PHE A 125 -17.49 -14.37 -26.53
CA PHE A 125 -17.87 -14.46 -27.94
C PHE A 125 -18.57 -15.79 -28.25
N SER A 126 -18.14 -16.88 -27.69
CA SER A 126 -18.80 -18.19 -27.86
C SER A 126 -20.17 -18.18 -27.21
N LEU A 127 -20.31 -17.60 -26.03
CA LEU A 127 -21.57 -17.52 -25.28
C LEU A 127 -22.59 -16.66 -26.02
N SER A 128 -22.17 -15.60 -26.72
CA SER A 128 -23.04 -14.72 -27.52
C SER A 128 -23.72 -15.44 -28.67
N GLN A 129 -23.24 -16.61 -29.12
CA GLN A 129 -23.87 -17.39 -30.17
C GLN A 129 -25.07 -18.20 -29.67
N PHE A 130 -25.16 -18.42 -28.34
CA PHE A 130 -26.19 -19.30 -27.73
C PHE A 130 -27.16 -18.54 -26.84
N LEU A 131 -26.76 -17.39 -26.32
CA LEU A 131 -27.57 -16.58 -25.42
C LEU A 131 -28.21 -15.40 -26.15
N SER A 132 -29.38 -14.98 -25.70
CA SER A 132 -29.98 -13.71 -26.12
C SER A 132 -29.13 -12.55 -25.61
N GLY A 133 -29.21 -11.38 -26.26
CA GLY A 133 -28.48 -10.18 -25.85
C GLY A 133 -28.76 -9.78 -24.40
N GLU A 134 -30.00 -9.97 -23.92
CA GLU A 134 -30.39 -9.70 -22.54
C GLU A 134 -29.70 -10.64 -21.54
N ALA A 135 -29.67 -11.94 -21.85
CA ALA A 135 -29.01 -12.93 -21.01
C ALA A 135 -27.46 -12.67 -20.98
N LEU A 136 -26.89 -12.33 -22.13
CA LEU A 136 -25.47 -11.97 -22.21
C LEU A 136 -25.14 -10.74 -21.38
N ALA A 137 -26.01 -9.71 -21.43
CA ALA A 137 -25.85 -8.50 -20.61
C ALA A 137 -25.94 -8.81 -19.10
N LEU A 138 -26.83 -9.69 -18.68
CA LEU A 138 -26.93 -10.16 -17.30
C LEU A 138 -25.64 -10.88 -16.86
N PHE A 139 -25.16 -11.83 -17.67
CA PHE A 139 -23.90 -12.53 -17.36
C PHE A 139 -22.70 -11.59 -17.29
N ALA A 140 -22.58 -10.65 -18.26
CA ALA A 140 -21.52 -9.65 -18.25
C ALA A 140 -21.62 -8.74 -17.02
N GLY A 141 -22.83 -8.35 -16.62
CA GLY A 141 -23.07 -7.56 -15.42
C GLY A 141 -22.65 -8.28 -14.14
N LEU A 142 -23.04 -9.54 -13.97
CA LEU A 142 -22.65 -10.37 -12.82
C LEU A 142 -21.13 -10.58 -12.77
N PHE A 143 -20.52 -10.88 -13.91
CA PHE A 143 -19.07 -11.03 -14.02
C PHE A 143 -18.34 -9.74 -13.65
N THR A 144 -18.80 -8.61 -14.18
CA THR A 144 -18.23 -7.29 -13.86
C THR A 144 -18.37 -6.96 -12.39
N ALA A 145 -19.52 -7.23 -11.77
CA ALA A 145 -19.75 -7.03 -10.35
C ALA A 145 -18.79 -7.89 -9.49
N ALA A 146 -18.69 -9.19 -9.80
CA ALA A 146 -17.78 -10.10 -9.10
C ALA A 146 -16.33 -9.69 -9.23
N PHE A 147 -15.90 -9.29 -10.45
CA PHE A 147 -14.55 -8.82 -10.71
C PHE A 147 -14.26 -7.50 -9.96
N SER A 148 -15.20 -6.56 -9.96
CA SER A 148 -15.07 -5.29 -9.27
C SER A 148 -14.90 -5.46 -7.76
N LEU A 149 -15.68 -6.37 -7.16
CA LEU A 149 -15.54 -6.69 -5.74
C LEU A 149 -14.16 -7.31 -5.42
N SER A 150 -13.68 -8.21 -6.28
CA SER A 150 -12.38 -8.84 -6.12
C SER A 150 -11.20 -7.88 -6.32
N ALA A 151 -11.34 -6.90 -7.21
CA ALA A 151 -10.32 -5.89 -7.51
C ALA A 151 -10.30 -4.72 -6.49
N ARG A 152 -11.32 -4.61 -5.64
CA ARG A 152 -11.48 -3.51 -4.66
C ARG A 152 -10.23 -3.24 -3.82
N PRO A 153 -9.52 -4.23 -3.23
CA PRO A 153 -8.33 -3.96 -2.43
C PRO A 153 -7.23 -3.26 -3.23
N ILE A 154 -6.96 -3.74 -4.45
CA ILE A 154 -5.92 -3.17 -5.32
C ILE A 154 -6.25 -1.72 -5.70
N ILE A 155 -7.51 -1.45 -6.05
CA ILE A 155 -7.97 -0.10 -6.40
C ILE A 155 -7.88 0.82 -5.18
N SER A 156 -8.28 0.33 -4.00
CA SER A 156 -8.20 1.08 -2.75
C SER A 156 -6.75 1.45 -2.40
N ASP A 157 -5.80 0.52 -2.56
CA ASP A 157 -4.38 0.77 -2.33
C ASP A 157 -3.82 1.83 -3.27
N LEU A 158 -4.17 1.75 -4.55
CA LEU A 158 -3.74 2.72 -5.56
C LEU A 158 -4.27 4.13 -5.25
N LEU A 159 -5.56 4.25 -4.91
CA LEU A 159 -6.17 5.53 -4.58
C LEU A 159 -5.57 6.13 -3.30
N ALA A 160 -5.36 5.31 -2.27
CA ALA A 160 -4.70 5.74 -1.04
C ALA A 160 -3.26 6.21 -1.30
N GLY A 161 -2.49 5.45 -2.09
CA GLY A 161 -1.13 5.82 -2.46
C GLY A 161 -1.05 7.13 -3.25
N ILE A 162 -1.99 7.36 -4.16
CA ILE A 162 -2.10 8.62 -4.89
C ILE A 162 -2.43 9.76 -3.93
N SER A 163 -3.42 9.58 -3.03
CA SER A 163 -3.80 10.57 -2.03
C SER A 163 -2.62 10.97 -1.15
N PHE A 164 -1.85 10.02 -0.63
CA PHE A 164 -0.67 10.29 0.21
C PHE A 164 0.38 11.15 -0.50
N ILE A 165 0.59 10.93 -1.82
CA ILE A 165 1.53 11.73 -2.61
C ILE A 165 1.02 13.16 -2.82
N PHE A 166 -0.28 13.32 -3.12
CA PHE A 166 -0.85 14.65 -3.38
C PHE A 166 -1.06 15.48 -2.13
N GLU A 167 -1.41 14.83 -1.01
CA GLU A 167 -1.66 15.49 0.28
C GLU A 167 -0.37 15.73 1.07
N ASP A 168 0.76 15.16 0.61
CA ASP A 168 2.06 15.27 1.29
C ASP A 168 2.00 14.92 2.78
N ASN A 169 1.28 13.84 3.12
CA ASN A 169 1.05 13.45 4.51
C ASN A 169 2.33 12.97 5.20
N PHE A 170 3.24 12.34 4.45
CA PHE A 170 4.54 11.84 4.90
C PHE A 170 5.47 11.57 3.71
N ASP A 171 6.78 11.51 3.93
CA ASP A 171 7.78 11.23 2.90
C ASP A 171 8.78 10.15 3.35
N VAL A 172 9.59 9.69 2.38
CA VAL A 172 10.66 8.71 2.62
C VAL A 172 11.71 9.31 3.54
N GLY A 173 12.09 8.57 4.58
CA GLY A 173 13.03 9.00 5.60
C GLY A 173 12.36 9.56 6.86
N GLU A 174 11.05 9.81 6.85
CA GLU A 174 10.31 10.27 8.02
C GLU A 174 10.00 9.13 8.98
N LYS A 175 10.06 9.43 10.27
CA LYS A 175 9.67 8.52 11.34
C LYS A 175 8.17 8.61 11.59
N ILE A 176 7.50 7.48 11.50
CA ILE A 176 6.05 7.38 11.66
C ILE A 176 5.64 6.24 12.59
N GLU A 177 4.44 6.32 13.10
CA GLU A 177 3.71 5.23 13.74
C GLU A 177 2.39 5.03 13.02
N ILE A 178 2.13 3.82 12.58
CA ILE A 178 0.87 3.42 11.94
C ILE A 178 0.10 2.58 12.94
N ALA A 179 -1.10 3.04 13.30
CA ALA A 179 -2.02 2.25 14.11
C ALA A 179 -2.74 1.23 13.22
N ASN A 180 -2.55 -0.05 13.50
CA ASN A 180 -3.21 -1.14 12.80
C ASN A 180 -3.98 -2.03 13.79
N VAL A 181 -4.94 -2.83 13.28
CA VAL A 181 -5.77 -3.75 14.07
C VAL A 181 -4.92 -4.81 14.82
N THR A 182 -3.77 -5.17 14.25
CA THR A 182 -2.85 -6.19 14.80
C THR A 182 -1.75 -5.63 15.70
N GLY A 183 -1.68 -4.29 15.87
CA GLY A 183 -0.66 -3.60 16.65
C GLY A 183 -0.12 -2.37 15.94
N ASN A 184 0.59 -1.53 16.69
CA ASN A 184 1.20 -0.32 16.14
C ASN A 184 2.55 -0.67 15.50
N VAL A 185 2.75 -0.18 14.28
CA VAL A 185 4.04 -0.29 13.57
C VAL A 185 4.74 1.07 13.64
N GLU A 186 5.82 1.15 14.42
CA GLU A 186 6.67 2.34 14.51
C GLU A 186 7.96 2.12 13.72
N GLY A 187 8.39 3.11 12.94
CA GLY A 187 9.62 3.03 12.18
C GLY A 187 9.85 4.20 11.24
N VAL A 188 10.86 4.05 10.39
CA VAL A 188 11.22 5.03 9.35
C VAL A 188 10.77 4.53 7.99
N ILE A 189 10.13 5.40 7.21
CA ILE A 189 9.71 5.07 5.86
C ILE A 189 10.95 4.87 4.98
N GLU A 190 11.13 3.66 4.49
CA GLU A 190 12.25 3.33 3.60
C GLU A 190 11.86 3.50 2.13
N ARG A 191 10.61 3.19 1.79
CA ARG A 191 10.11 3.26 0.42
C ARG A 191 8.60 3.45 0.41
N MET A 192 8.14 4.26 -0.51
CA MET A 192 6.73 4.45 -0.84
C MET A 192 6.47 4.07 -2.30
N SER A 193 5.40 3.35 -2.56
CA SER A 193 4.91 3.01 -3.89
C SER A 193 3.41 3.31 -3.97
N LEU A 194 2.81 3.18 -5.16
CA LEU A 194 1.37 3.41 -5.33
C LEU A 194 0.49 2.43 -4.54
N GLN A 195 0.98 1.23 -4.24
CA GLN A 195 0.18 0.20 -3.56
C GLN A 195 0.62 -0.06 -2.13
N THR A 196 1.91 0.15 -1.82
CA THR A 196 2.49 -0.23 -0.53
C THR A 196 3.46 0.81 -0.02
N THR A 197 3.49 0.97 1.29
CA THR A 197 4.50 1.73 2.04
C THR A 197 5.36 0.76 2.85
N ALA A 198 6.68 0.87 2.74
CA ALA A 198 7.64 0.04 3.46
C ALA A 198 8.27 0.83 4.60
N VAL A 199 8.12 0.32 5.83
CA VAL A 199 8.56 0.95 7.07
C VAL A 199 9.59 0.06 7.76
N ARG A 200 10.76 0.60 8.06
CA ARG A 200 11.84 -0.06 8.80
C ARG A 200 11.67 0.19 10.28
N ALA A 201 11.38 -0.86 11.05
CA ALA A 201 11.30 -0.78 12.50
C ALA A 201 12.68 -0.55 13.13
N PRO A 202 12.76 -0.01 14.36
CA PRO A 202 14.02 0.14 15.10
C PRO A 202 14.73 -1.19 15.36
N THR A 203 14.00 -2.29 15.41
CA THR A 203 14.50 -3.66 15.56
C THR A 203 15.14 -4.21 14.28
N GLY A 204 14.97 -3.51 13.13
CA GLY A 204 15.57 -3.85 11.85
C GLY A 204 14.63 -4.55 10.86
N GLU A 205 13.43 -4.96 11.28
CA GLU A 205 12.45 -5.59 10.39
C GLU A 205 11.85 -4.58 9.42
N LEU A 206 11.48 -5.06 8.23
CA LEU A 206 10.81 -4.27 7.21
C LEU A 206 9.34 -4.68 7.12
N TYR A 207 8.47 -3.78 7.51
CA TYR A 207 7.03 -3.91 7.34
C TYR A 207 6.64 -3.38 5.96
N VAL A 208 5.94 -4.19 5.17
CA VAL A 208 5.36 -3.78 3.88
C VAL A 208 3.86 -3.73 4.04
N ILE A 209 3.33 -2.53 4.10
CA ILE A 209 1.94 -2.25 4.46
C ILE A 209 1.18 -1.80 3.22
N PRO A 210 0.04 -2.43 2.86
CA PRO A 210 -0.86 -1.92 1.83
C PRO A 210 -1.32 -0.50 2.17
N ASN A 211 -1.32 0.41 1.19
CA ASN A 211 -1.62 1.81 1.46
C ASN A 211 -3.03 2.03 2.01
N SER A 212 -4.01 1.21 1.59
CA SER A 212 -5.40 1.28 2.08
C SER A 212 -5.57 0.87 3.55
N GLU A 213 -4.58 0.20 4.14
CA GLU A 213 -4.58 -0.17 5.55
C GLU A 213 -4.01 0.93 6.46
N ILE A 214 -3.37 1.95 5.90
CA ILE A 214 -2.88 3.11 6.63
C ILE A 214 -4.03 4.09 6.86
N ARG A 215 -4.76 3.91 7.95
CA ARG A 215 -5.93 4.74 8.29
C ARG A 215 -5.62 5.84 9.29
N ILE A 216 -4.75 5.52 10.25
CA ILE A 216 -4.30 6.45 11.28
C ILE A 216 -2.78 6.41 11.27
N LEU A 217 -2.19 7.58 11.07
CA LEU A 217 -0.75 7.75 11.02
C LEU A 217 -0.37 8.88 11.98
N ARG A 218 0.62 8.62 12.81
CA ARG A 218 1.31 9.63 13.61
C ARG A 218 2.66 9.90 12.98
N ASN A 219 2.90 11.13 12.56
CA ASN A 219 4.17 11.54 11.99
C ASN A 219 5.05 12.20 13.06
N PHE A 220 6.16 11.54 13.41
CA PHE A 220 7.11 12.05 14.39
C PHE A 220 8.15 13.00 13.78
N SER A 221 8.22 13.10 12.45
CA SER A 221 9.17 13.97 11.76
C SER A 221 8.61 15.36 11.45
N ARG A 222 7.28 15.52 11.50
CA ARG A 222 6.60 16.79 11.20
C ARG A 222 5.94 17.44 12.42
N GLY A 223 6.22 16.92 13.62
CA GLY A 223 5.70 17.48 14.87
C GLY A 223 6.39 18.80 15.21
N GLN A 224 5.64 19.73 15.84
CA GLN A 224 6.21 20.98 16.32
C GLN A 224 7.02 20.81 17.60
N PHE A 225 6.68 19.81 18.42
CA PHE A 225 7.37 19.47 19.66
C PHE A 225 7.15 18.00 20.01
N SER A 226 8.01 17.46 20.85
CA SER A 226 7.81 16.17 21.51
C SER A 226 7.51 16.40 23.00
N ALA A 227 6.61 15.59 23.57
CA ALA A 227 6.30 15.66 24.97
C ALA A 227 7.12 14.61 25.75
N ALA A 228 7.95 15.06 26.70
CA ALA A 228 8.58 14.18 27.67
C ALA A 228 7.67 14.09 28.91
N HIS A 229 7.21 12.88 29.22
CA HIS A 229 6.38 12.58 30.38
C HIS A 229 7.26 11.99 31.48
N ILE A 230 7.31 12.63 32.64
CA ILE A 230 7.97 12.13 33.84
C ILE A 230 6.90 11.89 34.88
N ARG A 231 6.75 10.67 35.34
CA ARG A 231 5.81 10.30 36.38
C ARG A 231 6.55 10.21 37.70
N LEU A 232 6.01 10.87 38.70
CA LEU A 232 6.53 10.90 40.07
C LEU A 232 5.41 10.43 41.01
N LYS A 233 5.72 9.52 41.92
CA LYS A 233 4.80 9.10 42.93
C LYS A 233 5.29 9.66 44.28
N VAL A 234 4.48 10.50 44.88
CA VAL A 234 4.86 11.28 46.07
C VAL A 234 3.82 11.12 47.17
N ALA A 235 4.21 11.32 48.41
CA ALA A 235 3.27 11.33 49.53
C ALA A 235 2.33 12.53 49.40
N THR A 236 1.03 12.32 49.58
CA THR A 236 0.00 13.37 49.49
C THR A 236 0.25 14.52 50.46
N ALA A 237 0.83 14.25 51.60
CA ALA A 237 1.20 15.24 52.62
C ALA A 237 2.23 16.27 52.13
N ASP A 238 3.12 15.87 51.18
CA ASP A 238 4.18 16.73 50.67
C ASP A 238 3.79 17.54 49.45
N LEU A 239 2.59 17.40 48.89
CA LEU A 239 2.13 18.07 47.67
C LEU A 239 2.30 19.58 47.74
N ASN A 240 1.97 20.23 48.87
CA ASN A 240 2.07 21.67 49.01
C ASN A 240 3.51 22.19 48.97
N ARG A 241 4.51 21.32 49.25
CA ARG A 241 5.94 21.64 49.18
C ARG A 241 6.51 21.32 47.80
N ILE A 242 6.02 20.27 47.17
CA ILE A 242 6.52 19.75 45.89
C ILE A 242 6.07 20.62 44.73
N LEU A 243 4.80 21.04 44.68
CA LEU A 243 4.28 21.79 43.55
C LEU A 243 5.02 23.11 43.24
N PRO A 244 5.29 24.00 44.24
CA PRO A 244 6.06 25.19 43.97
C PRO A 244 7.51 24.88 43.59
N LEU A 245 8.13 23.90 44.23
CA LEU A 245 9.51 23.48 43.95
C LEU A 245 9.66 22.93 42.51
N LEU A 246 8.73 22.10 42.05
CA LEU A 246 8.74 21.63 40.67
C LEU A 246 8.46 22.73 39.66
N SER A 247 7.65 23.72 40.01
CA SER A 247 7.38 24.88 39.14
C SER A 247 8.62 25.76 38.99
N GLU A 248 9.35 26.03 40.09
CA GLU A 248 10.60 26.80 40.07
C GLU A 248 11.70 26.05 39.29
N LEU A 249 11.86 24.76 39.55
CA LEU A 249 12.80 23.89 38.85
C LEU A 249 12.52 23.85 37.33
N GLY A 250 11.23 23.93 36.91
CA GLY A 250 10.86 24.03 35.52
C GLY A 250 11.43 25.29 34.82
N GLY A 251 11.53 26.40 35.54
CA GLY A 251 12.18 27.61 35.06
C GLY A 251 13.72 27.45 34.97
N GLU A 252 14.35 26.85 35.98
CA GLU A 252 15.79 26.57 35.96
C GLU A 252 16.18 25.58 34.85
N ALA A 253 15.37 24.53 34.67
CA ALA A 253 15.59 23.52 33.64
C ALA A 253 15.63 24.11 32.22
N LEU A 254 14.84 25.18 31.97
CA LEU A 254 14.83 25.88 30.70
C LEU A 254 16.18 26.51 30.36
N VAL A 255 16.92 26.96 31.38
CA VAL A 255 18.28 27.55 31.22
C VAL A 255 19.32 26.44 31.03
N LEU A 256 19.17 25.31 31.73
CA LEU A 256 20.11 24.19 31.67
C LEU A 256 19.97 23.36 30.38
N TYR A 257 18.76 23.26 29.85
CA TYR A 257 18.47 22.45 28.66
C TYR A 257 17.84 23.28 27.55
N PRO A 258 18.65 23.80 26.60
CA PRO A 258 18.15 24.61 25.47
C PRO A 258 17.13 23.91 24.57
N GLN A 259 17.02 22.59 24.68
CA GLN A 259 16.04 21.77 23.93
C GLN A 259 14.62 21.88 24.49
N LEU A 260 14.45 22.41 25.72
CA LEU A 260 13.13 22.71 26.27
C LEU A 260 12.54 23.93 25.57
N LEU A 261 11.31 23.81 25.10
CA LEU A 261 10.56 24.90 24.44
C LEU A 261 9.79 25.80 25.41
N GLY A 262 9.78 25.43 26.68
CA GLY A 262 9.11 26.16 27.75
C GLY A 262 9.19 25.38 29.06
N PRO A 263 8.82 26.03 30.19
CA PRO A 263 8.77 25.32 31.48
C PRO A 263 7.78 24.17 31.40
N TRP A 264 8.06 23.08 32.12
CA TRP A 264 7.13 21.97 32.17
C TRP A 264 5.85 22.30 32.92
N GLN A 265 4.80 21.56 32.61
CA GLN A 265 3.52 21.64 33.33
C GLN A 265 3.43 20.47 34.30
N VAL A 266 3.02 20.73 35.53
CA VAL A 266 2.73 19.70 36.52
C VAL A 266 1.26 19.34 36.43
N ILE A 267 0.97 18.10 36.05
CA ILE A 267 -0.40 17.58 35.93
C ILE A 267 -0.58 16.54 37.05
N SER A 268 -1.55 16.76 37.92
CA SER A 268 -1.93 15.76 38.89
C SER A 268 -2.83 14.70 38.23
N ALA A 269 -2.52 13.43 38.41
CA ALA A 269 -3.42 12.35 38.01
C ALA A 269 -4.60 12.33 38.98
N VAL A 270 -5.76 12.59 38.40
CA VAL A 270 -7.15 12.46 38.89
C VAL A 270 -7.44 11.99 40.32
N GLY A 271 -7.92 12.89 41.16
CA GLY A 271 -9.21 12.83 41.90
C GLY A 271 -9.39 11.88 43.06
N LEU A 272 -8.55 10.88 43.33
CA LEU A 272 -8.55 10.08 44.52
C LEU A 272 -7.22 10.29 45.26
N MET A 273 -7.24 11.22 46.20
CA MET A 273 -6.15 11.45 47.15
C MET A 273 -6.12 10.27 48.13
N GLY A 274 -5.29 9.28 47.82
CA GLY A 274 -4.87 8.26 48.79
C GLY A 274 -3.67 8.75 49.62
N GLU A 275 -2.97 7.84 50.25
CA GLU A 275 -1.70 8.10 50.95
C GLU A 275 -0.62 8.63 50.01
N HIS A 276 -0.70 8.28 48.70
CA HIS A 276 0.24 8.66 47.64
C HIS A 276 -0.52 9.26 46.46
N THR A 277 0.11 10.25 45.83
CA THR A 277 -0.41 10.92 44.62
C THR A 277 0.60 10.81 43.49
N GLU A 278 0.13 10.48 42.29
CA GLU A 278 0.93 10.46 41.07
C GLU A 278 0.90 11.83 40.42
N LEU A 279 2.09 12.43 40.23
CA LEU A 279 2.30 13.67 39.50
C LEU A 279 2.94 13.34 38.15
N THR A 280 2.44 13.95 37.10
CA THR A 280 3.06 13.87 35.77
C THR A 280 3.61 15.23 35.38
N LEU A 281 4.92 15.30 35.17
CA LEU A 281 5.55 16.47 34.55
C LEU A 281 5.49 16.32 33.05
N LEU A 282 4.89 17.31 32.38
CA LEU A 282 4.80 17.38 30.93
C LEU A 282 5.79 18.44 30.42
N ALA A 283 6.94 18.01 29.95
CA ALA A 283 7.93 18.89 29.36
C ALA A 283 7.80 18.91 27.82
N LYS A 284 7.61 20.10 27.23
CA LYS A 284 7.66 20.28 25.77
C LYS A 284 9.11 20.48 25.35
N VAL A 285 9.61 19.57 24.55
CA VAL A 285 11.01 19.59 24.07
C VAL A 285 11.06 19.69 22.55
N ALA A 286 12.20 20.09 22.02
CA ALA A 286 12.43 20.10 20.58
C ALA A 286 12.08 18.74 19.98
N PHE A 287 11.53 18.78 18.78
CA PHE A 287 10.94 17.59 18.16
C PHE A 287 11.95 16.45 18.02
N GLY A 288 11.56 15.23 18.38
CA GLY A 288 12.41 14.03 18.34
C GLY A 288 13.33 13.82 19.55
N GLN A 289 13.52 14.80 20.43
CA GLN A 289 14.50 14.76 21.52
C GLN A 289 13.92 14.31 22.88
N ALA A 290 12.62 14.00 22.95
CA ALA A 290 11.98 13.64 24.22
C ALA A 290 12.58 12.39 24.88
N ALA A 291 12.94 11.37 24.10
CA ALA A 291 13.49 10.12 24.60
C ALA A 291 14.89 10.32 25.20
N GLU A 292 15.71 11.15 24.57
CA GLU A 292 17.09 11.46 25.01
C GLU A 292 17.08 12.37 26.26
N LEU A 293 16.20 13.37 26.27
CA LEU A 293 16.18 14.35 27.36
C LEU A 293 15.49 13.84 28.61
N ARG A 294 14.54 12.91 28.50
CA ARG A 294 13.76 12.37 29.63
C ARG A 294 14.61 11.86 30.80
N PRO A 295 15.67 11.05 30.61
CA PRO A 295 16.53 10.60 31.73
C PRO A 295 17.22 11.76 32.44
N HIS A 296 17.67 12.77 31.71
CA HIS A 296 18.35 13.95 32.28
C HIS A 296 17.39 14.81 33.10
N LEU A 297 16.17 15.01 32.60
CA LEU A 297 15.13 15.72 33.36
C LEU A 297 14.70 14.95 34.61
N LEU A 298 14.62 13.62 34.53
CA LEU A 298 14.30 12.78 35.71
C LEU A 298 15.39 12.91 36.77
N ALA A 299 16.66 12.79 36.37
CA ALA A 299 17.80 12.94 37.30
C ALA A 299 17.85 14.33 37.96
N LEU A 300 17.52 15.39 37.21
CA LEU A 300 17.43 16.75 37.75
C LEU A 300 16.35 16.87 38.82
N VAL A 301 15.17 16.30 38.55
CA VAL A 301 14.03 16.29 39.47
C VAL A 301 14.36 15.48 40.72
N GLU A 302 14.95 14.29 40.59
CA GLU A 302 15.34 13.44 41.71
C GLU A 302 16.38 14.12 42.60
N ALA A 303 17.40 14.77 42.02
CA ALA A 303 18.40 15.50 42.75
C ALA A 303 17.76 16.62 43.61
N ARG A 304 16.86 17.41 43.02
CA ARG A 304 16.22 18.53 43.71
C ARG A 304 15.24 18.05 44.81
N LEU A 305 14.51 16.96 44.59
CA LEU A 305 13.62 16.39 45.60
C LEU A 305 14.41 15.83 46.76
N THR A 306 15.56 15.19 46.51
CA THR A 306 16.47 14.71 47.53
C THR A 306 17.06 15.83 48.38
N GLU A 307 17.44 16.97 47.76
CA GLU A 307 17.90 18.18 48.50
C GLU A 307 16.81 18.76 49.38
N ALA A 308 15.55 18.63 48.99
CA ALA A 308 14.39 19.09 49.75
C ALA A 308 13.88 18.08 50.82
N ASP A 309 14.59 16.96 51.01
CA ASP A 309 14.24 15.87 51.92
C ASP A 309 12.85 15.24 51.61
N ILE A 310 12.53 15.11 50.31
CA ILE A 310 11.31 14.54 49.82
C ILE A 310 11.62 13.20 49.17
N ILE A 311 10.99 12.13 49.68
CA ILE A 311 11.22 10.77 49.23
C ILE A 311 10.19 10.41 48.15
N LEU A 312 10.69 9.98 46.99
CA LEU A 312 9.84 9.36 45.97
C LEU A 312 9.43 7.96 46.44
N VAL A 313 8.18 7.62 46.22
CA VAL A 313 7.64 6.30 46.53
C VAL A 313 7.69 5.44 45.26
N ASP A 314 8.21 4.25 45.34
CA ASP A 314 8.31 3.29 44.25
C ASP A 314 6.95 2.85 43.67
#